data_efdd3eedcdd1d31795e191130056a5d9
#
_entry.id   efdd3eedcdd1d31795e191130056a5d9
#
_cell.length_a   1.000
_cell.length_b   1.000
_cell.length_c   1.000
_cell.angle_alpha   90.00
_cell.angle_beta   90.00
_cell.angle_gamma   90.00
#
_symmetry.space_group_name_H-M   'P 1'
#
loop_
_entity.id
_entity.type
_entity.pdbx_description
1 polymer ?
#
loop_
_entity_poly.entity_id
_entity_poly.type
_entity_poly.pdbx_seq_one_letter_code
_entity_poly.pdbx_strand_id
1 'polypeptide(L)'
;LHLLSRRQRQMCIRDRISGADLPIQPPEDIRAFFEANPDKEFVHFDPHPFSPFNDERVYYRHFFQNIDLRRHPVLGVINGILLSGQKLLRIKRNQDVHFTKGSQWFSCTDGFARYLLTKEEWVLQVLDKTFCSDEFFVQTLIAQSPYQDKIYQGPGDTSARAIDWDRGNPWVWKYADLEQLKASPCMFARKFDIEKEPELVHEIERLYAPHI
;
A
#
# COMPACT_ATOMS: atom_id res chain seq x y z
N LEU A 1 37.55 -2.12 8.38
CA LEU A 1 36.85 -2.42 7.13
C LEU A 1 35.68 -3.39 7.32
N HIS A 2 35.82 -4.43 8.17
CA HIS A 2 34.75 -5.42 8.44
C HIS A 2 33.53 -4.83 9.22
N LEU A 3 33.74 -3.83 10.07
CA LEU A 3 32.67 -3.20 10.86
C LEU A 3 31.78 -2.28 10.01
N LEU A 4 32.34 -1.59 9.02
CA LEU A 4 31.59 -0.74 8.09
C LEU A 4 30.72 -1.59 7.13
N SER A 5 31.20 -2.76 6.72
CA SER A 5 30.44 -3.66 5.84
C SER A 5 29.22 -4.30 6.54
N ARG A 6 29.26 -4.52 7.85
CA ARG A 6 28.09 -4.97 8.63
C ARG A 6 27.03 -3.88 8.79
N ARG A 7 27.43 -2.63 9.06
CA ARG A 7 26.47 -1.49 9.14
C ARG A 7 25.79 -1.19 7.81
N GLN A 8 26.49 -1.29 6.70
CA GLN A 8 25.89 -1.09 5.36
C GLN A 8 24.93 -2.21 4.92
N ARG A 9 24.99 -3.41 5.52
CA ARG A 9 24.05 -4.51 5.20
C ARG A 9 22.77 -4.46 6.00
N GLN A 10 22.64 -3.61 7.00
CA GLN A 10 21.56 -3.68 7.98
C GLN A 10 20.36 -2.77 7.70
N MET A 11 20.39 -1.89 6.69
CA MET A 11 19.28 -0.96 6.49
C MET A 11 19.01 -0.67 5.00
N CYS A 12 18.43 -1.63 4.30
CA CYS A 12 17.83 -1.36 3.01
C CYS A 12 16.33 -1.64 3.08
N ILE A 13 15.63 -0.91 3.93
CA ILE A 13 14.16 -0.81 3.86
C ILE A 13 13.82 0.22 2.79
N ARG A 14 12.84 -0.11 1.96
CA ARG A 14 12.26 0.73 0.92
C ARG A 14 10.82 1.03 1.29
N ASP A 15 10.51 2.30 1.49
CA ASP A 15 9.18 2.73 1.86
C ASP A 15 8.45 3.31 0.65
N ARG A 16 7.22 2.84 0.43
CA ARG A 16 6.26 3.48 -0.46
C ARG A 16 5.22 4.20 0.38
N ILE A 17 5.39 5.49 0.50
CA ILE A 17 4.51 6.42 1.20
C ILE A 17 3.85 7.38 0.21
N SER A 18 2.92 8.19 0.67
CA SER A 18 2.31 9.29 -0.10
C SER A 18 2.44 10.61 0.65
N GLY A 19 2.14 11.72 -0.02
CA GLY A 19 2.14 13.05 0.61
C GLY A 19 1.06 13.27 1.69
N ALA A 20 0.24 12.24 1.96
CA ALA A 20 -0.74 12.26 3.05
C ALA A 20 -0.39 11.30 4.20
N ASP A 21 0.83 10.77 4.19
CA ASP A 21 1.38 9.91 5.24
C ASP A 21 2.37 10.71 6.06
N LEU A 22 2.34 10.59 7.38
CA LEU A 22 3.34 11.18 8.28
C LEU A 22 3.91 10.12 9.22
N PRO A 23 5.18 10.27 9.67
CA PRO A 23 5.70 9.49 10.76
C PRO A 23 4.95 9.85 12.05
N ILE A 24 4.70 8.86 12.90
CA ILE A 24 4.05 9.03 14.21
C ILE A 24 4.90 8.47 15.35
N GLN A 25 6.16 8.26 15.07
CA GLN A 25 7.19 7.89 16.03
C GLN A 25 8.45 8.71 15.74
N PRO A 26 9.33 8.92 16.75
CA PRO A 26 10.63 9.55 16.56
C PRO A 26 11.48 8.81 15.51
N PRO A 27 12.32 9.51 14.73
CA PRO A 27 13.17 8.88 13.72
C PRO A 27 14.07 7.76 14.24
N GLU A 28 14.57 7.88 15.47
CA GLU A 28 15.36 6.86 16.16
C GLU A 28 14.56 5.60 16.47
N ASP A 29 13.28 5.73 16.86
CA ASP A 29 12.40 4.61 17.15
C ASP A 29 11.98 3.91 15.86
N ILE A 30 11.68 4.66 14.78
CA ILE A 30 11.43 4.11 13.45
C ILE A 30 12.65 3.30 12.98
N ARG A 31 13.86 3.84 13.17
CA ARG A 31 15.08 3.14 12.82
C ARG A 31 15.25 1.86 13.63
N ALA A 32 15.10 1.95 14.96
CA ALA A 32 15.23 0.82 15.87
C ALA A 32 14.20 -0.28 15.55
N PHE A 33 12.96 0.11 15.19
CA PHE A 33 11.92 -0.83 14.79
C PHE A 33 12.32 -1.64 13.55
N PHE A 34 12.81 -0.99 12.50
CA PHE A 34 13.23 -1.70 11.29
C PHE A 34 14.55 -2.49 11.51
N GLU A 35 15.46 -2.00 12.34
CA GLU A 35 16.68 -2.73 12.74
C GLU A 35 16.36 -4.00 13.54
N ALA A 36 15.31 -3.99 14.34
CA ALA A 36 14.81 -5.16 15.08
C ALA A 36 14.07 -6.18 14.17
N ASN A 37 13.66 -5.76 12.97
CA ASN A 37 12.90 -6.57 12.02
C ASN A 37 13.55 -6.60 10.62
N PRO A 38 14.84 -6.96 10.50
CA PRO A 38 15.64 -6.74 9.30
C PRO A 38 15.22 -7.58 8.08
N ASP A 39 14.52 -8.70 8.32
CA ASP A 39 14.09 -9.64 7.29
C ASP A 39 12.57 -9.67 7.09
N LYS A 40 11.87 -8.65 7.60
CA LYS A 40 10.42 -8.58 7.51
C LYS A 40 9.96 -7.66 6.39
N GLU A 41 8.85 -8.08 5.77
CA GLU A 41 8.12 -7.33 4.77
C GLU A 41 6.85 -6.75 5.40
N PHE A 42 6.66 -5.45 5.27
CA PHE A 42 5.54 -4.73 5.90
C PHE A 42 4.49 -4.41 4.86
N VAL A 43 3.61 -5.36 4.62
CA VAL A 43 2.57 -5.31 3.59
C VAL A 43 1.22 -5.59 4.22
N HIS A 44 0.26 -4.70 3.97
CA HIS A 44 -1.13 -4.88 4.39
C HIS A 44 -1.89 -5.75 3.41
N PHE A 45 -2.69 -6.68 3.93
CA PHE A 45 -3.66 -7.46 3.18
C PHE A 45 -5.07 -7.10 3.62
N ASP A 46 -5.95 -6.94 2.65
CA ASP A 46 -7.37 -6.74 2.92
C ASP A 46 -7.93 -8.02 3.59
N PRO A 47 -8.51 -7.93 4.80
CA PRO A 47 -8.99 -9.10 5.53
C PRO A 47 -10.27 -9.70 4.92
N HIS A 48 -10.93 -8.98 4.03
CA HIS A 48 -12.17 -9.44 3.42
C HIS A 48 -11.93 -10.37 2.22
N PRO A 49 -12.76 -11.39 2.04
CA PRO A 49 -12.68 -12.24 0.87
C PRO A 49 -12.86 -11.40 -0.42
N PHE A 50 -12.25 -11.85 -1.49
CA PHE A 50 -12.26 -11.19 -2.77
C PHE A 50 -13.72 -10.94 -3.23
N SER A 51 -14.14 -9.69 -3.30
CA SER A 51 -15.50 -9.30 -3.63
C SER A 51 -15.76 -9.38 -5.13
N PRO A 52 -17.03 -9.52 -5.59
CA PRO A 52 -17.36 -9.41 -7.02
C PRO A 52 -16.86 -8.13 -7.69
N PHE A 53 -16.77 -7.02 -6.95
CA PHE A 53 -16.19 -5.77 -7.44
C PHE A 53 -14.67 -5.90 -7.65
N ASN A 54 -13.94 -6.55 -6.76
CA ASN A 54 -12.51 -6.79 -6.94
C ASN A 54 -12.25 -7.79 -8.08
N ASP A 55 -13.10 -8.82 -8.22
CA ASP A 55 -13.10 -9.73 -9.36
C ASP A 55 -13.20 -8.97 -10.69
N GLU A 56 -14.13 -8.02 -10.76
CA GLU A 56 -14.34 -7.20 -11.95
C GLU A 56 -13.07 -6.42 -12.33
N ARG A 57 -12.35 -5.89 -11.34
CA ARG A 57 -11.16 -5.08 -11.55
C ARG A 57 -10.01 -5.84 -12.19
N VAL A 58 -9.81 -7.11 -11.86
CA VAL A 58 -8.65 -7.92 -12.29
C VAL A 58 -8.95 -8.87 -13.43
N TYR A 59 -10.19 -9.36 -13.55
CA TYR A 59 -10.57 -10.36 -14.54
C TYR A 59 -11.17 -9.77 -15.81
N TYR A 60 -11.49 -8.48 -15.84
CA TYR A 60 -11.98 -7.79 -17.05
C TYR A 60 -11.09 -6.60 -17.38
N ARG A 61 -11.11 -6.18 -18.63
CA ARG A 61 -10.32 -5.04 -19.10
C ARG A 61 -11.08 -3.75 -18.84
N HIS A 62 -10.42 -2.82 -18.15
CA HIS A 62 -10.88 -1.44 -17.97
C HIS A 62 -10.14 -0.54 -18.94
N PHE A 63 -10.90 0.21 -19.71
CA PHE A 63 -10.36 1.15 -20.68
C PHE A 63 -10.33 2.57 -20.09
N PHE A 64 -9.56 3.45 -20.69
CA PHE A 64 -9.48 4.87 -20.32
C PHE A 64 -8.93 5.16 -18.91
N GLN A 65 -8.10 4.28 -18.35
CA GLN A 65 -7.58 4.44 -16.99
C GLN A 65 -6.68 5.67 -16.79
N ASN A 66 -6.09 6.19 -17.87
CA ASN A 66 -5.28 7.42 -17.86
C ASN A 66 -6.13 8.69 -17.91
N ILE A 67 -7.46 8.56 -17.92
CA ILE A 67 -8.42 9.65 -18.02
C ILE A 67 -9.29 9.67 -16.75
N ASP A 68 -9.42 10.84 -16.13
CA ASP A 68 -10.38 10.99 -15.03
C ASP A 68 -11.82 10.89 -15.57
N LEU A 69 -12.41 9.70 -15.46
CA LEU A 69 -13.76 9.41 -15.95
C LEU A 69 -14.84 10.26 -15.26
N ARG A 70 -14.56 10.84 -14.09
CA ARG A 70 -15.49 11.77 -13.41
C ARG A 70 -15.63 13.07 -14.18
N ARG A 71 -14.56 13.50 -14.87
CA ARG A 71 -14.56 14.67 -15.74
C ARG A 71 -15.05 14.37 -17.16
N HIS A 72 -15.13 13.09 -17.52
CA HIS A 72 -15.52 12.62 -18.87
C HIS A 72 -16.61 11.54 -18.76
N PRO A 73 -17.84 11.90 -18.34
CA PRO A 73 -18.91 10.93 -18.06
C PRO A 73 -19.28 10.05 -19.26
N VAL A 74 -19.16 10.56 -20.49
CA VAL A 74 -19.42 9.78 -21.72
C VAL A 74 -18.44 8.61 -21.82
N LEU A 75 -17.15 8.83 -21.54
CA LEU A 75 -16.15 7.75 -21.55
C LEU A 75 -16.41 6.74 -20.41
N GLY A 76 -16.93 7.21 -19.28
CA GLY A 76 -17.39 6.34 -18.20
C GLY A 76 -18.50 5.39 -18.64
N VAL A 77 -19.50 5.91 -19.37
CA VAL A 77 -20.59 5.10 -19.94
C VAL A 77 -20.05 4.09 -20.96
N ILE A 78 -19.17 4.53 -21.86
CA ILE A 78 -18.54 3.63 -22.85
C ILE A 78 -17.76 2.52 -22.14
N ASN A 79 -16.97 2.85 -21.12
CA ASN A 79 -16.24 1.84 -20.34
C ASN A 79 -17.19 0.85 -19.67
N GLY A 80 -18.32 1.31 -19.12
CA GLY A 80 -19.37 0.46 -18.54
C GLY A 80 -20.01 -0.49 -19.56
N ILE A 81 -20.29 0.00 -20.78
CA ILE A 81 -20.83 -0.83 -21.88
C ILE A 81 -19.81 -1.90 -22.29
N LEU A 82 -18.54 -1.54 -22.46
CA LEU A 82 -17.47 -2.48 -22.81
C LEU A 82 -17.29 -3.54 -21.74
N LEU A 83 -17.38 -3.16 -20.47
CA LEU A 83 -17.29 -4.09 -19.34
C LEU A 83 -18.48 -5.05 -19.30
N SER A 84 -19.71 -4.53 -19.49
CA SER A 84 -20.92 -5.33 -19.55
C SER A 84 -20.89 -6.30 -20.74
N GLY A 85 -20.38 -5.88 -21.88
CA GLY A 85 -20.18 -6.73 -23.06
C GLY A 85 -19.20 -7.88 -22.77
N GLN A 86 -18.09 -7.60 -22.11
CA GLN A 86 -17.14 -8.64 -21.69
C GLN A 86 -17.77 -9.67 -20.75
N LYS A 87 -18.58 -9.23 -19.79
CA LYS A 87 -19.32 -10.11 -18.87
C LYS A 87 -20.32 -10.98 -19.59
N LEU A 88 -21.11 -10.39 -20.50
CA LEU A 88 -22.12 -11.11 -21.30
C LEU A 88 -21.48 -12.18 -22.19
N LEU A 89 -20.36 -11.85 -22.81
CA LEU A 89 -19.59 -12.76 -23.68
C LEU A 89 -18.67 -13.69 -22.89
N ARG A 90 -18.65 -13.59 -21.56
CA ARG A 90 -17.78 -14.37 -20.65
C ARG A 90 -16.29 -14.27 -20.99
N ILE A 91 -15.84 -13.14 -21.50
CA ILE A 91 -14.43 -12.86 -21.82
C ILE A 91 -13.69 -12.50 -20.52
N LYS A 92 -13.34 -13.53 -19.75
CA LYS A 92 -12.61 -13.40 -18.49
C LYS A 92 -11.12 -13.71 -18.73
N ARG A 93 -10.24 -12.82 -18.26
CA ARG A 93 -8.77 -12.96 -18.34
C ARG A 93 -8.17 -13.42 -17.02
N ASN A 94 -6.88 -13.74 -16.99
CA ASN A 94 -6.10 -14.03 -15.78
C ASN A 94 -6.74 -15.09 -14.85
N GLN A 95 -7.45 -16.07 -15.40
CA GLN A 95 -8.20 -17.07 -14.61
C GLN A 95 -7.28 -18.04 -13.87
N ASP A 96 -6.02 -18.10 -14.27
CA ASP A 96 -4.93 -18.88 -13.69
C ASP A 96 -4.17 -18.13 -12.57
N VAL A 97 -4.51 -16.83 -12.35
CA VAL A 97 -3.87 -15.98 -11.34
C VAL A 97 -4.74 -15.89 -10.10
N HIS A 98 -4.17 -16.27 -8.97
CA HIS A 98 -4.79 -16.05 -7.67
C HIS A 98 -4.41 -14.68 -7.13
N PHE A 99 -5.31 -13.71 -7.31
CA PHE A 99 -5.09 -12.35 -6.84
C PHE A 99 -5.34 -12.19 -5.36
N THR A 100 -4.49 -11.41 -4.71
CA THR A 100 -4.70 -10.87 -3.37
C THR A 100 -4.65 -9.36 -3.40
N LYS A 101 -5.40 -8.72 -2.51
CA LYS A 101 -5.56 -7.26 -2.45
C LYS A 101 -5.07 -6.70 -1.12
N GLY A 102 -4.62 -5.46 -1.14
CA GLY A 102 -4.30 -4.70 0.06
C GLY A 102 -3.95 -3.25 -0.25
N SER A 103 -3.41 -2.54 0.71
CA SER A 103 -3.01 -1.16 0.51
C SER A 103 -1.78 -1.05 -0.39
N GLN A 104 -1.69 0.03 -1.15
CA GLN A 104 -0.54 0.32 -1.99
C GLN A 104 0.68 0.87 -1.21
N TRP A 105 0.51 1.13 0.09
CA TRP A 105 1.57 1.66 0.96
C TRP A 105 2.20 0.52 1.74
N PHE A 106 3.49 0.39 1.62
CA PHE A 106 4.23 -0.71 2.22
C PHE A 106 5.68 -0.32 2.47
N SER A 107 6.34 -1.09 3.34
CA SER A 107 7.79 -1.04 3.52
C SER A 107 8.34 -2.43 3.28
N CYS A 108 9.44 -2.52 2.55
CA CYS A 108 10.00 -3.82 2.19
C CYS A 108 11.52 -3.84 2.23
N THR A 109 12.08 -5.03 2.33
CA THR A 109 13.53 -5.23 2.21
C THR A 109 14.01 -4.95 0.79
N ASP A 110 15.29 -4.58 0.63
CA ASP A 110 15.92 -4.46 -0.70
C ASP A 110 15.85 -5.79 -1.48
N GLY A 111 15.90 -6.93 -0.77
CA GLY A 111 15.74 -8.25 -1.37
C GLY A 111 14.39 -8.43 -2.04
N PHE A 112 13.30 -8.08 -1.35
CA PHE A 112 11.96 -8.14 -1.93
C PHE A 112 11.76 -7.09 -3.04
N ALA A 113 12.27 -5.87 -2.86
CA ALA A 113 12.22 -4.86 -3.90
C ALA A 113 12.88 -5.34 -5.21
N ARG A 114 14.06 -5.99 -5.13
CA ARG A 114 14.72 -6.61 -6.28
C ARG A 114 13.90 -7.75 -6.87
N TYR A 115 13.29 -8.57 -6.03
CA TYR A 115 12.39 -9.62 -6.50
C TYR A 115 11.23 -9.04 -7.31
N LEU A 116 10.60 -7.95 -6.84
CA LEU A 116 9.53 -7.28 -7.58
C LEU A 116 10.00 -6.81 -8.97
N LEU A 117 11.22 -6.27 -9.08
CA LEU A 117 11.79 -5.87 -10.38
C LEU A 117 11.95 -7.07 -11.34
N THR A 118 12.27 -8.27 -10.84
CA THR A 118 12.32 -9.47 -11.70
C THR A 118 10.95 -9.89 -12.23
N LYS A 119 9.86 -9.35 -11.66
CA LYS A 119 8.48 -9.63 -12.06
C LYS A 119 7.84 -8.52 -12.90
N GLU A 120 8.61 -7.52 -13.29
CA GLU A 120 8.10 -6.36 -14.04
C GLU A 120 7.33 -6.78 -15.30
N GLU A 121 7.89 -7.67 -16.13
CA GLU A 121 7.22 -8.15 -17.34
C GLU A 121 5.88 -8.83 -17.02
N TRP A 122 5.86 -9.69 -16.01
CA TRP A 122 4.64 -10.34 -15.54
C TRP A 122 3.59 -9.32 -15.06
N VAL A 123 4.01 -8.31 -14.28
CA VAL A 123 3.12 -7.25 -13.80
C VAL A 123 2.52 -6.48 -14.96
N LEU A 124 3.34 -6.07 -15.93
CA LEU A 124 2.89 -5.34 -17.11
C LEU A 124 1.91 -6.17 -17.95
N GLN A 125 2.16 -7.46 -18.12
CA GLN A 125 1.31 -8.35 -18.90
C GLN A 125 -0.02 -8.66 -18.19
N VAL A 126 0.05 -9.05 -16.91
CA VAL A 126 -1.12 -9.54 -16.16
C VAL A 126 -2.01 -8.39 -15.72
N LEU A 127 -1.43 -7.26 -15.29
CA LEU A 127 -2.18 -6.13 -14.77
C LEU A 127 -2.44 -5.03 -15.80
N ASP A 128 -2.09 -5.24 -17.09
CA ASP A 128 -2.51 -4.33 -18.16
C ASP A 128 -4.05 -4.17 -18.13
N LYS A 129 -4.51 -2.91 -18.12
CA LYS A 129 -5.94 -2.55 -18.04
C LYS A 129 -6.69 -3.11 -16.81
N THR A 130 -5.98 -3.46 -15.75
CA THR A 130 -6.55 -3.73 -14.42
C THR A 130 -6.85 -2.41 -13.71
N PHE A 131 -8.05 -2.25 -13.17
CA PHE A 131 -8.41 -1.03 -12.45
C PHE A 131 -7.75 -0.97 -11.07
N CYS A 132 -7.01 0.12 -10.77
CA CYS A 132 -6.21 0.29 -9.54
C CYS A 132 -5.28 -0.92 -9.29
N SER A 133 -4.43 -1.24 -10.25
CA SER A 133 -3.49 -2.35 -10.22
C SER A 133 -2.50 -2.29 -9.07
N ASP A 134 -2.25 -1.10 -8.54
CA ASP A 134 -1.36 -0.81 -7.41
C ASP A 134 -1.83 -1.41 -6.07
N GLU A 135 -3.11 -1.78 -5.96
CA GLU A 135 -3.66 -2.49 -4.79
C GLU A 135 -3.56 -4.03 -4.91
N PHE A 136 -3.02 -4.56 -6.00
CA PHE A 136 -2.99 -6.01 -6.27
C PHE A 136 -1.59 -6.56 -6.45
N PHE A 137 -0.67 -5.82 -7.11
CA PHE A 137 0.57 -6.43 -7.59
C PHE A 137 1.49 -6.88 -6.46
N VAL A 138 1.68 -6.08 -5.41
CA VAL A 138 2.55 -6.43 -4.28
C VAL A 138 1.98 -7.61 -3.53
N GLN A 139 0.71 -7.55 -3.16
CA GLN A 139 0.03 -8.59 -2.39
C GLN A 139 0.00 -9.92 -3.15
N THR A 140 -0.30 -9.88 -4.45
CA THR A 140 -0.32 -11.08 -5.29
C THR A 140 1.07 -11.70 -5.42
N LEU A 141 2.08 -10.88 -5.64
CA LEU A 141 3.45 -11.38 -5.80
C LEU A 141 4.05 -11.91 -4.50
N ILE A 142 3.83 -11.22 -3.38
CA ILE A 142 4.38 -11.69 -2.10
C ILE A 142 3.69 -12.97 -1.64
N ALA A 143 2.37 -13.10 -1.81
CA ALA A 143 1.61 -14.30 -1.45
C ALA A 143 2.02 -15.56 -2.22
N GLN A 144 2.68 -15.41 -3.38
CA GLN A 144 3.15 -16.49 -4.25
C GLN A 144 4.69 -16.57 -4.29
N SER A 145 5.37 -16.03 -3.29
CA SER A 145 6.82 -15.92 -3.24
C SER A 145 7.41 -16.50 -1.95
N PRO A 146 8.73 -16.75 -1.91
CA PRO A 146 9.42 -17.10 -0.67
C PRO A 146 9.39 -16.02 0.43
N TYR A 147 8.85 -14.85 0.13
CA TYR A 147 8.70 -13.74 1.08
C TYR A 147 7.39 -13.77 1.86
N GLN A 148 6.46 -14.67 1.54
CA GLN A 148 5.19 -14.80 2.24
C GLN A 148 5.37 -15.01 3.74
N ASP A 149 6.29 -15.89 4.15
CA ASP A 149 6.57 -16.20 5.55
C ASP A 149 7.36 -15.09 6.27
N LYS A 150 7.78 -14.07 5.53
CA LYS A 150 8.49 -12.90 6.05
C LYS A 150 7.60 -11.72 6.34
N ILE A 151 6.30 -11.82 6.07
CA ILE A 151 5.36 -10.73 6.39
C ILE A 151 5.37 -10.46 7.89
N TYR A 152 5.48 -9.18 8.25
CA TYR A 152 5.45 -8.74 9.65
C TYR A 152 4.12 -9.11 10.32
N GLN A 153 4.22 -9.69 11.53
CA GLN A 153 3.07 -10.16 12.31
C GLN A 153 3.08 -9.58 13.74
N GLY A 154 3.76 -8.46 13.94
CA GLY A 154 3.84 -7.82 15.24
C GLY A 154 2.63 -6.94 15.56
N PRO A 155 2.71 -6.13 16.62
CA PRO A 155 1.64 -5.23 17.03
C PRO A 155 1.26 -4.22 15.94
N GLY A 156 -0.05 -3.89 15.88
CA GLY A 156 -0.59 -2.97 14.89
C GLY A 156 -0.86 -3.63 13.53
N ASP A 157 -0.90 -2.81 12.48
CA ASP A 157 -1.09 -3.29 11.12
C ASP A 157 0.19 -3.92 10.55
N THR A 158 0.03 -4.96 9.73
CA THR A 158 1.16 -5.66 9.09
C THR A 158 2.02 -4.77 8.19
N SER A 159 1.51 -3.61 7.77
CA SER A 159 2.28 -2.59 7.03
C SER A 159 3.01 -1.61 7.94
N ALA A 160 2.91 -1.73 9.27
CA ALA A 160 3.37 -0.77 10.28
C ALA A 160 2.78 0.64 10.09
N ARG A 161 1.53 0.72 9.56
CA ARG A 161 0.80 1.97 9.33
C ARG A 161 -0.53 1.99 10.06
N ALA A 162 -0.79 3.05 10.81
CA ALA A 162 -2.10 3.31 11.40
C ALA A 162 -3.02 3.91 10.32
N ILE A 163 -3.95 3.10 9.82
CA ILE A 163 -4.96 3.52 8.84
C ILE A 163 -6.32 3.14 9.40
N ASP A 164 -7.18 4.12 9.56
CA ASP A 164 -8.54 3.88 10.04
C ASP A 164 -9.49 3.75 8.84
N TRP A 165 -9.95 2.55 8.61
CA TRP A 165 -10.91 2.21 7.57
C TRP A 165 -12.36 2.17 8.08
N ASP A 166 -12.56 2.19 9.41
CA ASP A 166 -13.89 2.07 10.01
C ASP A 166 -14.62 3.41 9.95
N ARG A 167 -13.90 4.52 10.17
CA ARG A 167 -14.46 5.88 10.18
C ARG A 167 -14.42 6.58 8.81
N GLY A 168 -13.72 6.01 7.80
CA GLY A 168 -13.59 6.61 6.47
C GLY A 168 -12.87 5.73 5.45
N ASN A 169 -12.57 6.27 4.26
CA ASN A 169 -11.96 5.53 3.15
C ASN A 169 -10.67 6.16 2.61
N PRO A 170 -9.56 6.22 3.36
CA PRO A 170 -9.41 6.12 4.81
C PRO A 170 -9.86 7.40 5.54
N TRP A 171 -10.01 7.30 6.87
CA TRP A 171 -10.32 8.44 7.73
C TRP A 171 -9.22 9.50 7.65
N VAL A 172 -9.63 10.78 7.61
CA VAL A 172 -8.69 11.89 7.81
C VAL A 172 -8.55 12.12 9.30
N TRP A 173 -7.36 11.85 9.85
CA TRP A 173 -7.06 12.03 11.26
C TRP A 173 -7.31 13.46 11.68
N LYS A 174 -7.89 13.65 12.87
CA LYS A 174 -8.21 14.95 13.46
C LYS A 174 -7.35 15.22 14.69
N TYR A 175 -7.26 16.47 15.09
CA TYR A 175 -6.51 16.84 16.30
C TYR A 175 -6.97 16.05 17.54
N ALA A 176 -8.28 15.75 17.65
CA ALA A 176 -8.84 14.93 18.71
C ALA A 176 -8.30 13.48 18.74
N ASP A 177 -7.73 13.01 17.65
CA ASP A 177 -7.16 11.66 17.54
C ASP A 177 -5.65 11.61 17.91
N LEU A 178 -5.05 12.74 18.31
CA LEU A 178 -3.61 12.85 18.57
C LEU A 178 -3.11 11.81 19.59
N GLU A 179 -3.82 11.64 20.69
CA GLU A 179 -3.41 10.67 21.72
C GLU A 179 -3.53 9.23 21.23
N GLN A 180 -4.50 8.91 20.38
CA GLN A 180 -4.62 7.62 19.73
C GLN A 180 -3.42 7.37 18.79
N LEU A 181 -3.01 8.38 18.03
CA LEU A 181 -1.83 8.28 17.15
C LEU A 181 -0.54 8.07 17.95
N LYS A 182 -0.34 8.81 19.04
CA LYS A 182 0.81 8.68 19.93
C LYS A 182 0.89 7.30 20.61
N ALA A 183 -0.25 6.72 20.93
CA ALA A 183 -0.33 5.39 21.54
C ALA A 183 -0.24 4.24 20.50
N SER A 184 -0.22 4.54 19.21
CA SER A 184 -0.16 3.54 18.15
C SER A 184 1.20 2.85 18.12
N PRO A 185 1.26 1.51 17.97
CA PRO A 185 2.51 0.79 17.77
C PRO A 185 3.07 0.91 16.33
N CYS A 186 2.38 1.63 15.45
CA CYS A 186 2.77 1.82 14.06
C CYS A 186 3.82 2.93 13.92
N MET A 187 4.60 2.86 12.85
CA MET A 187 5.66 3.84 12.56
C MET A 187 5.13 5.06 11.80
N PHE A 188 4.13 4.83 10.98
CA PHE A 188 3.51 5.85 10.14
C PHE A 188 1.99 5.84 10.35
N ALA A 189 1.32 6.92 9.97
CA ALA A 189 -0.14 6.95 9.91
C ALA A 189 -0.63 7.59 8.62
N ARG A 190 -1.88 7.28 8.29
CA ARG A 190 -2.62 7.77 7.15
C ARG A 190 -4.11 7.87 7.51
N LYS A 191 -4.81 8.90 7.13
CA LYS A 191 -4.53 9.94 6.17
C LYS A 191 -4.46 11.30 6.90
N PHE A 192 -3.43 12.09 6.60
CA PHE A 192 -3.37 13.49 7.00
C PHE A 192 -3.79 14.41 5.85
N ASP A 193 -4.39 15.53 6.20
CA ASP A 193 -4.86 16.54 5.25
C ASP A 193 -4.62 17.92 5.88
N ILE A 194 -3.55 18.60 5.46
CA ILE A 194 -3.12 19.88 6.03
C ILE A 194 -4.14 21.00 5.79
N GLU A 195 -4.96 20.89 4.73
CA GLU A 195 -5.99 21.91 4.48
C GLU A 195 -7.17 21.78 5.43
N LYS A 196 -7.45 20.56 5.92
CA LYS A 196 -8.57 20.29 6.84
C LYS A 196 -8.18 20.31 8.30
N GLU A 197 -6.98 19.80 8.62
CA GLU A 197 -6.49 19.59 9.98
C GLU A 197 -5.06 20.11 10.14
N PRO A 198 -4.81 21.42 9.89
CA PRO A 198 -3.46 21.98 9.95
C PRO A 198 -2.84 21.88 11.34
N GLU A 199 -3.63 22.01 12.39
CA GLU A 199 -3.16 21.93 13.79
C GLU A 199 -2.58 20.56 14.11
N LEU A 200 -3.25 19.47 13.66
CA LEU A 200 -2.74 18.12 13.84
C LEU A 200 -1.43 17.90 13.07
N VAL A 201 -1.40 18.31 11.79
CA VAL A 201 -0.22 18.10 10.95
C VAL A 201 0.99 18.82 11.56
N HIS A 202 0.86 20.09 11.94
CA HIS A 202 1.95 20.85 12.56
C HIS A 202 2.38 20.25 13.91
N GLU A 203 1.44 19.72 14.70
CA GLU A 203 1.78 19.08 15.98
C GLU A 203 2.55 17.76 15.75
N ILE A 204 2.16 16.94 14.78
CA ILE A 204 2.89 15.72 14.40
C ILE A 204 4.29 16.08 13.88
N GLU A 205 4.41 17.10 13.03
CA GLU A 205 5.71 17.58 12.56
C GLU A 205 6.58 18.07 13.71
N ARG A 206 6.02 18.85 14.65
CA ARG A 206 6.74 19.33 15.83
C ARG A 206 7.25 18.19 16.72
N LEU A 207 6.48 17.11 16.85
CA LEU A 207 6.83 15.96 17.71
C LEU A 207 7.85 15.03 17.06
N TYR A 208 7.75 14.81 15.75
CA TYR A 208 8.44 13.71 15.08
C TYR A 208 9.30 14.11 13.88
N ALA A 209 9.22 15.34 13.38
CA ALA A 209 10.14 15.78 12.35
C ALA A 209 11.57 15.92 12.92
N PRO A 210 12.61 15.50 12.19
CA PRO A 210 13.97 15.73 12.61
C PRO A 210 14.22 17.25 12.77
N HIS A 211 14.67 17.65 13.93
CA HIS A 211 15.13 19.02 14.13
C HIS A 211 16.40 19.21 13.28
N ILE A 212 16.26 19.98 12.19
CA ILE A 212 17.37 20.37 11.31
C ILE A 212 18.10 21.56 11.93
#